data_ae49b18dfbeea59cbf43df469f6adbcc
#
_entry.id   ae49b18dfbeea59cbf43df469f6adbcc
#
_cell.length_a   1.000
_cell.length_b   1.000
_cell.length_c   1.000
_cell.angle_alpha   90.00
_cell.angle_beta   90.00
_cell.angle_gamma   90.00
#
_symmetry.space_group_name_H-M   'P 1'
#
loop_
_entity.id
_entity.type
_entity.pdbx_description
1 polymer ?
#
loop_
_entity_poly.entity_id
_entity_poly.type
_entity_poly.pdbx_seq_one_letter_code
_entity_poly.pdbx_strand_id
1 'polypeptide(L)'
;MSRAIRLVFAFVAVSIGFFGGMPMSYAASTTVQTAHDFSFTSIDGEDLPLANFKGKAVLIVNTASMCGFTSQYSGLQDLWDTYRDRGLVVLGVPSDDFGGQELDSAAEVKSFCTINYNIDFPMTDIARVKGPEAHPFYKWVADAHGGLAVPRWNFHKHLVD
;
A
#
# COMPACT_ATOMS: atom_id res chain seq x y z
N MET A 1 -33.81 72.45 -58.61
CA MET A 1 -32.36 72.48 -58.34
C MET A 1 -32.07 71.81 -57.01
N SER A 2 -31.79 70.52 -57.03
CA SER A 2 -31.65 69.71 -55.79
C SER A 2 -30.19 69.30 -55.65
N ARG A 3 -29.55 69.74 -54.58
CA ARG A 3 -28.16 69.37 -54.25
C ARG A 3 -28.21 68.07 -53.47
N ALA A 4 -27.64 67.02 -54.04
CA ALA A 4 -27.40 65.74 -53.39
C ALA A 4 -26.21 65.82 -52.44
N ILE A 5 -26.42 65.56 -51.18
CA ILE A 5 -25.38 65.41 -50.16
C ILE A 5 -24.92 63.94 -50.17
N ARG A 6 -23.67 63.73 -50.51
CA ARG A 6 -23.00 62.39 -50.40
C ARG A 6 -22.45 62.20 -48.98
N LEU A 7 -23.04 61.26 -48.21
CA LEU A 7 -22.48 60.82 -46.94
C LEU A 7 -21.40 59.78 -47.24
N VAL A 8 -20.17 60.05 -46.82
CA VAL A 8 -19.08 59.11 -46.84
C VAL A 8 -19.07 58.39 -45.48
N PHE A 9 -19.39 57.08 -45.48
CA PHE A 9 -19.24 56.24 -44.31
C PHE A 9 -17.78 55.73 -44.27
N ALA A 10 -17.03 56.19 -43.28
CA ALA A 10 -15.71 55.60 -42.98
C ALA A 10 -15.91 54.35 -42.14
N PHE A 11 -15.60 53.18 -42.71
CA PHE A 11 -15.53 51.91 -41.95
C PHE A 11 -14.22 51.89 -41.16
N VAL A 12 -14.36 51.98 -39.83
CA VAL A 12 -13.26 51.68 -38.90
C VAL A 12 -13.24 50.16 -38.68
N ALA A 13 -12.26 49.48 -39.26
CA ALA A 13 -12.04 48.08 -39.00
C ALA A 13 -11.37 47.92 -37.63
N VAL A 14 -12.13 47.49 -36.64
CA VAL A 14 -11.60 47.05 -35.33
C VAL A 14 -11.06 45.65 -35.47
N SER A 15 -9.75 45.52 -35.49
CA SER A 15 -9.03 44.21 -35.46
C SER A 15 -9.10 43.66 -34.05
N ILE A 16 -10.04 42.73 -33.78
CA ILE A 16 -10.07 41.97 -32.55
C ILE A 16 -8.95 40.92 -32.61
N GLY A 17 -7.85 41.21 -31.94
CA GLY A 17 -6.76 40.23 -31.74
C GLY A 17 -7.23 39.06 -30.91
N PHE A 18 -7.41 37.89 -31.54
CA PHE A 18 -7.65 36.63 -30.86
C PHE A 18 -6.34 36.22 -30.16
N PHE A 19 -6.23 36.54 -28.87
CA PHE A 19 -5.23 35.92 -27.99
C PHE A 19 -5.64 34.46 -27.79
N GLY A 20 -5.12 33.58 -28.61
CA GLY A 20 -5.23 32.14 -28.44
C GLY A 20 -4.50 31.72 -27.16
N GLY A 21 -5.24 31.62 -26.05
CA GLY A 21 -4.73 30.97 -24.84
C GLY A 21 -4.39 29.53 -25.18
N MET A 22 -3.12 29.18 -25.22
CA MET A 22 -2.70 27.78 -25.27
C MET A 22 -3.25 27.07 -24.03
N PRO A 23 -3.95 25.94 -24.19
CA PRO A 23 -4.36 25.15 -23.04
C PRO A 23 -3.08 24.68 -22.34
N MET A 24 -2.87 25.15 -21.11
CA MET A 24 -1.85 24.65 -20.23
C MET A 24 -2.23 23.20 -19.91
N SER A 25 -1.59 22.24 -20.60
CA SER A 25 -1.76 20.81 -20.32
C SER A 25 -1.16 20.56 -18.95
N TYR A 26 -2.01 20.48 -17.93
CA TYR A 26 -1.62 20.04 -16.60
C TYR A 26 -1.32 18.55 -16.73
N ALA A 27 -0.05 18.20 -16.86
CA ALA A 27 0.39 16.81 -16.75
C ALA A 27 0.04 16.38 -15.33
N ALA A 28 -1.02 15.58 -15.20
CA ALA A 28 -1.32 14.89 -13.95
C ALA A 28 -0.09 14.03 -13.65
N SER A 29 0.63 14.39 -12.60
CA SER A 29 1.71 13.55 -12.06
C SER A 29 1.05 12.29 -11.53
N THR A 30 1.09 11.20 -12.31
CA THR A 30 0.72 9.88 -11.82
C THR A 30 1.79 9.47 -10.80
N THR A 31 1.53 9.75 -9.52
CA THR A 31 2.34 9.19 -8.44
C THR A 31 2.18 7.68 -8.51
N VAL A 32 3.28 6.98 -8.80
CA VAL A 32 3.31 5.52 -8.76
C VAL A 32 3.11 5.11 -7.32
N GLN A 33 2.06 4.33 -7.05
CA GLN A 33 1.78 3.81 -5.72
C GLN A 33 2.86 2.81 -5.30
N THR A 34 3.32 2.92 -4.09
CA THR A 34 4.36 2.07 -3.47
C THR A 34 3.82 1.33 -2.27
N ALA A 35 4.54 0.34 -1.77
CA ALA A 35 4.18 -0.37 -0.54
C ALA A 35 4.03 0.57 0.66
N HIS A 36 4.77 1.67 0.69
CA HIS A 36 4.75 2.65 1.80
C HIS A 36 3.50 3.54 1.85
N ASP A 37 2.61 3.44 0.85
CA ASP A 37 1.35 4.19 0.81
C ASP A 37 0.21 3.47 1.55
N PHE A 38 0.50 2.30 2.15
CA PHE A 38 -0.46 1.50 2.90
C PHE A 38 -0.20 1.57 4.40
N SER A 39 -1.27 1.36 5.17
CA SER A 39 -1.23 1.25 6.63
C SER A 39 -2.00 0.01 7.07
N PHE A 40 -1.49 -0.70 8.06
CA PHE A 40 -2.18 -1.76 8.78
C PHE A 40 -2.63 -1.24 10.15
N THR A 41 -3.46 -2.01 10.82
CA THR A 41 -3.65 -1.89 12.27
C THR A 41 -2.62 -2.78 12.95
N SER A 42 -1.92 -2.30 13.97
CA SER A 42 -1.00 -3.11 14.75
C SER A 42 -1.75 -4.14 15.59
N ILE A 43 -1.05 -5.16 16.06
CA ILE A 43 -1.62 -6.19 16.96
C ILE A 43 -2.15 -5.62 18.27
N ASP A 44 -1.73 -4.40 18.64
CA ASP A 44 -2.19 -3.65 19.81
C ASP A 44 -3.32 -2.66 19.49
N GLY A 45 -3.81 -2.63 18.24
CA GLY A 45 -4.92 -1.79 17.81
C GLY A 45 -4.53 -0.39 17.35
N GLU A 46 -3.25 -0.06 17.27
CA GLU A 46 -2.75 1.24 16.82
C GLU A 46 -2.56 1.27 15.31
N ASP A 47 -2.49 2.49 14.73
CA ASP A 47 -2.16 2.66 13.31
C ASP A 47 -0.70 2.28 13.04
N LEU A 48 -0.46 1.46 12.00
CA LEU A 48 0.85 0.95 11.62
C LEU A 48 1.12 1.25 10.13
N PRO A 49 1.42 2.51 9.78
CA PRO A 49 1.71 2.88 8.39
C PRO A 49 3.06 2.31 7.95
N LEU A 50 3.09 1.66 6.78
CA LEU A 50 4.35 1.17 6.19
C LEU A 50 5.32 2.31 5.86
N ALA A 51 4.83 3.55 5.80
CA ALA A 51 5.66 4.75 5.68
C ALA A 51 6.67 4.90 6.84
N ASN A 52 6.40 4.33 8.01
CA ASN A 52 7.31 4.32 9.16
C ASN A 52 8.59 3.52 8.90
N PHE A 53 8.56 2.67 7.87
CA PHE A 53 9.67 1.79 7.49
C PHE A 53 10.41 2.26 6.23
N LYS A 54 10.15 3.47 5.73
CA LYS A 54 10.86 4.02 4.56
C LYS A 54 12.37 3.98 4.75
N GLY A 55 13.08 3.51 3.72
CA GLY A 55 14.54 3.34 3.74
C GLY A 55 15.02 2.07 4.45
N LYS A 56 14.10 1.16 4.77
CA LYS A 56 14.40 -0.17 5.30
C LYS A 56 13.83 -1.23 4.37
N ALA A 57 14.47 -2.39 4.31
CA ALA A 57 13.86 -3.57 3.70
C ALA A 57 12.80 -4.14 4.65
N VAL A 58 11.56 -4.33 4.17
CA VAL A 58 10.45 -4.85 4.98
C VAL A 58 10.05 -6.22 4.46
N LEU A 59 10.24 -7.26 5.27
CA LEU A 59 9.78 -8.62 5.00
C LEU A 59 8.38 -8.79 5.61
N ILE A 60 7.36 -8.68 4.77
CA ILE A 60 5.94 -8.84 5.15
C ILE A 60 5.57 -10.31 4.98
N VAL A 61 5.11 -10.95 6.06
CA VAL A 61 4.81 -12.39 6.08
C VAL A 61 3.39 -12.60 6.61
N ASN A 62 2.50 -13.21 5.82
CA ASN A 62 1.21 -13.64 6.37
C ASN A 62 1.39 -14.91 7.21
N THR A 63 0.96 -14.86 8.46
CA THR A 63 1.23 -15.90 9.47
C THR A 63 -0.05 -16.60 9.92
N ALA A 64 0.10 -17.74 10.58
CA ALA A 64 -0.99 -18.44 11.26
C ALA A 64 -0.44 -19.30 12.41
N SER A 65 -1.12 -19.27 13.55
CA SER A 65 -0.70 -19.92 14.81
C SER A 65 -0.87 -21.44 14.80
N MET A 66 -1.82 -21.97 14.03
CA MET A 66 -2.19 -23.38 14.02
C MET A 66 -1.83 -24.08 12.70
N CYS A 67 -0.80 -23.60 12.02
CA CYS A 67 -0.34 -24.09 10.72
C CYS A 67 0.83 -25.08 10.88
N GLY A 68 0.95 -26.05 9.97
CA GLY A 68 2.13 -26.93 9.91
C GLY A 68 3.46 -26.18 9.67
N PHE A 69 3.41 -24.94 9.20
CA PHE A 69 4.58 -24.07 8.99
C PHE A 69 4.84 -23.09 10.13
N THR A 70 4.11 -23.16 11.24
CA THR A 70 4.21 -22.23 12.38
C THR A 70 5.63 -22.18 12.98
N SER A 71 6.39 -23.27 12.89
CA SER A 71 7.80 -23.30 13.31
C SER A 71 8.69 -22.27 12.58
N GLN A 72 8.25 -21.72 11.43
CA GLN A 72 8.97 -20.65 10.73
C GLN A 72 9.05 -19.35 11.55
N TYR A 73 8.21 -19.16 12.56
CA TYR A 73 8.32 -18.02 13.49
C TYR A 73 9.72 -17.91 14.10
N SER A 74 10.33 -19.02 14.49
CA SER A 74 11.70 -19.02 15.04
C SER A 74 12.71 -18.42 14.05
N GLY A 75 12.67 -18.85 12.78
CA GLY A 75 13.56 -18.30 11.76
C GLY A 75 13.27 -16.82 11.40
N LEU A 76 12.01 -16.37 11.52
CA LEU A 76 11.66 -14.97 11.35
C LEU A 76 12.18 -14.12 12.51
N GLN A 77 12.11 -14.63 13.75
CA GLN A 77 12.70 -13.98 14.91
C GLN A 77 14.22 -13.89 14.80
N ASP A 78 14.89 -14.97 14.38
CA ASP A 78 16.35 -14.98 14.15
C ASP A 78 16.77 -13.95 13.08
N LEU A 79 15.98 -13.81 12.00
CA LEU A 79 16.21 -12.77 10.98
C LEU A 79 16.05 -11.37 11.57
N TRP A 80 15.00 -11.14 12.34
CA TRP A 80 14.76 -9.88 13.01
C TRP A 80 15.90 -9.51 13.95
N ASP A 81 16.30 -10.42 14.84
CA ASP A 81 17.38 -10.20 15.80
C ASP A 81 18.72 -9.90 15.11
N THR A 82 18.99 -10.60 14.00
CA THR A 82 20.26 -10.44 13.27
C THR A 82 20.33 -9.16 12.46
N TYR A 83 19.21 -8.68 11.87
CA TYR A 83 19.23 -7.66 10.83
C TYR A 83 18.48 -6.39 11.15
N ARG A 84 17.70 -6.31 12.26
CA ARG A 84 16.94 -5.10 12.62
C ARG A 84 17.81 -3.83 12.69
N ASP A 85 19.00 -3.94 13.27
CA ASP A 85 19.96 -2.84 13.37
C ASP A 85 20.69 -2.54 12.04
N ARG A 86 20.50 -3.41 11.05
CA ARG A 86 21.04 -3.29 9.68
C ARG A 86 19.99 -2.89 8.65
N GLY A 87 18.80 -2.48 9.12
CA GLY A 87 17.75 -1.95 8.27
C GLY A 87 16.74 -2.96 7.73
N LEU A 88 16.65 -4.19 8.30
CA LEU A 88 15.56 -5.10 8.02
C LEU A 88 14.41 -4.89 9.03
N VAL A 89 13.18 -4.87 8.54
CA VAL A 89 11.97 -5.03 9.34
C VAL A 89 11.30 -6.35 8.96
N VAL A 90 10.97 -7.17 9.96
CA VAL A 90 10.03 -8.28 9.78
C VAL A 90 8.68 -7.81 10.25
N LEU A 91 7.64 -7.95 9.41
CA LEU A 91 6.26 -7.61 9.74
C LEU A 91 5.40 -8.86 9.61
N GLY A 92 4.89 -9.38 10.73
CA GLY A 92 3.93 -10.47 10.76
C GLY A 92 2.52 -9.97 10.49
N VAL A 93 1.78 -10.65 9.62
CA VAL A 93 0.37 -10.35 9.30
C VAL A 93 -0.44 -11.61 9.57
N PRO A 94 -0.99 -11.78 10.78
CA PRO A 94 -1.85 -12.91 11.11
C PRO A 94 -3.05 -12.96 10.18
N SER A 95 -3.40 -14.16 9.70
CA SER A 95 -4.51 -14.33 8.75
C SER A 95 -5.16 -15.70 8.88
N ASP A 96 -6.48 -15.70 8.89
CA ASP A 96 -7.32 -16.90 8.92
C ASP A 96 -7.73 -17.38 7.52
N ASP A 97 -7.21 -16.78 6.46
CA ASP A 97 -7.65 -17.04 5.09
C ASP A 97 -7.29 -18.45 4.57
N PHE A 98 -6.40 -19.17 5.23
CA PHE A 98 -5.91 -20.47 4.78
C PHE A 98 -6.28 -21.58 5.77
N GLY A 99 -7.52 -22.03 5.66
CA GLY A 99 -8.01 -23.21 6.39
C GLY A 99 -8.39 -22.95 7.82
N GLY A 100 -8.67 -21.72 8.22
CA GLY A 100 -9.07 -21.40 9.58
C GLY A 100 -7.95 -21.74 10.58
N GLN A 101 -6.70 -21.39 10.24
CA GLN A 101 -5.53 -21.79 11.03
C GLN A 101 -4.96 -20.65 11.88
N GLU A 102 -5.70 -19.55 12.03
CA GLU A 102 -5.32 -18.49 12.97
C GLU A 102 -6.25 -18.52 14.20
N LEU A 103 -5.78 -17.95 15.30
CA LEU A 103 -6.57 -17.76 16.53
C LEU A 103 -7.60 -16.65 16.36
N ASP A 104 -8.62 -16.64 17.21
CA ASP A 104 -9.81 -15.80 17.03
C ASP A 104 -9.58 -14.31 17.34
N SER A 105 -8.50 -13.97 18.05
CA SER A 105 -8.22 -12.58 18.44
C SER A 105 -6.75 -12.21 18.38
N ALA A 106 -6.47 -10.91 18.11
CA ALA A 106 -5.12 -10.35 18.14
C ALA A 106 -4.41 -10.60 19.47
N ALA A 107 -5.12 -10.53 20.58
CA ALA A 107 -4.56 -10.78 21.92
C ALA A 107 -4.08 -12.22 22.09
N GLU A 108 -4.85 -13.19 21.59
CA GLU A 108 -4.46 -14.61 21.63
C GLU A 108 -3.27 -14.87 20.72
N VAL A 109 -3.26 -14.32 19.50
CA VAL A 109 -2.14 -14.40 18.55
C VAL A 109 -0.87 -13.81 19.19
N LYS A 110 -0.95 -12.62 19.76
CA LYS A 110 0.17 -11.97 20.45
C LYS A 110 0.72 -12.82 21.57
N SER A 111 -0.16 -13.34 22.43
CA SER A 111 0.21 -14.21 23.54
C SER A 111 0.89 -15.48 23.04
N PHE A 112 0.31 -16.15 22.04
CA PHE A 112 0.86 -17.36 21.43
C PHE A 112 2.27 -17.12 20.87
N CYS A 113 2.45 -16.07 20.08
CA CYS A 113 3.73 -15.72 19.45
C CYS A 113 4.80 -15.38 20.48
N THR A 114 4.45 -14.59 21.51
CA THR A 114 5.38 -14.23 22.58
C THR A 114 5.80 -15.43 23.41
N ILE A 115 4.85 -16.26 23.86
CA ILE A 115 5.13 -17.38 24.76
C ILE A 115 5.89 -18.51 24.07
N ASN A 116 5.52 -18.85 22.81
CA ASN A 116 6.05 -20.02 22.13
C ASN A 116 7.30 -19.73 21.29
N TYR A 117 7.45 -18.51 20.80
CA TYR A 117 8.50 -18.15 19.85
C TYR A 117 9.29 -16.89 20.24
N ASN A 118 8.96 -16.29 21.38
CA ASN A 118 9.59 -15.02 21.85
C ASN A 118 9.56 -13.91 20.80
N ILE A 119 8.46 -13.83 20.02
CA ILE A 119 8.33 -12.85 18.96
C ILE A 119 8.28 -11.44 19.55
N ASP A 120 9.17 -10.56 19.05
CA ASP A 120 9.21 -9.13 19.36
C ASP A 120 9.25 -8.23 18.11
N PHE A 121 9.24 -8.82 16.91
CA PHE A 121 9.07 -8.04 15.69
C PHE A 121 7.63 -7.52 15.54
N PRO A 122 7.42 -6.41 14.81
CA PRO A 122 6.09 -5.85 14.55
C PRO A 122 5.11 -6.87 13.98
N MET A 123 3.90 -6.90 14.53
CA MET A 123 2.78 -7.68 14.03
C MET A 123 1.56 -6.79 13.83
N THR A 124 0.74 -7.14 12.85
CA THR A 124 -0.57 -6.49 12.62
C THR A 124 -1.67 -7.20 13.38
N ASP A 125 -2.83 -6.57 13.49
CA ASP A 125 -4.09 -7.26 13.77
C ASP A 125 -4.36 -8.32 12.68
N ILE A 126 -5.29 -9.25 12.94
CA ILE A 126 -5.69 -10.29 12.00
C ILE A 126 -6.26 -9.63 10.73
N ALA A 127 -5.71 -9.97 9.57
CA ALA A 127 -6.08 -9.34 8.31
C ALA A 127 -6.42 -10.35 7.22
N ARG A 128 -7.32 -9.94 6.30
CA ARG A 128 -7.55 -10.67 5.06
C ARG A 128 -6.39 -10.41 4.10
N VAL A 129 -5.80 -11.47 3.57
CA VAL A 129 -4.64 -11.38 2.66
C VAL A 129 -4.95 -11.82 1.24
N LYS A 130 -6.17 -12.36 1.00
CA LYS A 130 -6.66 -12.77 -0.32
C LYS A 130 -8.15 -12.47 -0.51
N GLY A 131 -8.59 -12.52 -1.76
CA GLY A 131 -10.00 -12.34 -2.13
C GLY A 131 -10.44 -10.86 -2.17
N PRO A 132 -11.75 -10.62 -2.38
CA PRO A 132 -12.27 -9.26 -2.58
C PRO A 132 -12.17 -8.38 -1.33
N GLU A 133 -12.09 -8.97 -0.15
CA GLU A 133 -11.94 -8.26 1.14
C GLU A 133 -10.49 -8.18 1.62
N ALA A 134 -9.53 -8.59 0.78
CA ALA A 134 -8.11 -8.48 1.14
C ALA A 134 -7.73 -7.03 1.50
N HIS A 135 -6.83 -6.90 2.45
CA HIS A 135 -6.26 -5.61 2.83
C HIS A 135 -5.71 -4.87 1.59
N PRO A 136 -5.84 -3.54 1.50
CA PRO A 136 -5.43 -2.77 0.31
C PRO A 136 -4.01 -3.06 -0.18
N PHE A 137 -3.06 -3.32 0.70
CA PHE A 137 -1.71 -3.74 0.35
C PHE A 137 -1.70 -4.99 -0.54
N TYR A 138 -2.44 -6.04 -0.19
CA TYR A 138 -2.48 -7.28 -0.97
C TYR A 138 -3.24 -7.13 -2.28
N LYS A 139 -4.24 -6.25 -2.35
CA LYS A 139 -4.90 -5.87 -3.61
C LYS A 139 -3.92 -5.18 -4.55
N TRP A 140 -3.16 -4.22 -4.02
CA TRP A 140 -2.11 -3.54 -4.78
C TRP A 140 -1.04 -4.52 -5.27
N VAL A 141 -0.59 -5.47 -4.44
CA VAL A 141 0.36 -6.52 -4.85
C VAL A 141 -0.20 -7.33 -6.03
N ALA A 142 -1.49 -7.70 -5.99
CA ALA A 142 -2.15 -8.42 -7.08
C ALA A 142 -2.18 -7.59 -8.38
N ASP A 143 -2.50 -6.31 -8.28
CA ASP A 143 -2.63 -5.39 -9.42
C ASP A 143 -1.26 -5.04 -10.03
N ALA A 144 -0.25 -4.80 -9.19
CA ALA A 144 1.07 -4.38 -9.64
C ALA A 144 1.95 -5.55 -10.12
N HIS A 145 1.82 -6.75 -9.52
CA HIS A 145 2.72 -7.89 -9.74
C HIS A 145 2.00 -9.16 -10.20
N GLY A 146 0.68 -9.10 -10.36
CA GLY A 146 -0.14 -10.19 -10.85
C GLY A 146 -0.49 -11.25 -9.79
N GLY A 147 -1.39 -12.16 -10.15
CA GLY A 147 -1.95 -13.15 -9.22
C GLY A 147 -0.94 -14.17 -8.65
N LEU A 148 0.27 -14.28 -9.22
CA LEU A 148 1.32 -15.14 -8.67
C LEU A 148 1.99 -14.53 -7.42
N ALA A 149 1.89 -13.21 -7.25
CA ALA A 149 2.42 -12.51 -6.09
C ALA A 149 1.45 -12.54 -4.88
N VAL A 150 0.20 -12.91 -5.08
CA VAL A 150 -0.79 -13.04 -3.99
C VAL A 150 -0.43 -14.25 -3.11
N PRO A 151 -0.59 -14.16 -1.77
CA PRO A 151 -0.37 -15.30 -0.89
C PRO A 151 -1.19 -16.52 -1.30
N ARG A 152 -0.52 -17.67 -1.44
CA ARG A 152 -1.15 -18.95 -1.80
C ARG A 152 -1.32 -19.87 -0.61
N TRP A 153 -0.61 -19.60 0.46
CA TRP A 153 -0.68 -20.32 1.72
C TRP A 153 -0.13 -19.45 2.86
N ASN A 154 -0.25 -19.93 4.10
CA ASN A 154 0.37 -19.30 5.26
C ASN A 154 1.89 -19.23 5.07
N PHE A 155 2.51 -18.24 5.68
CA PHE A 155 3.95 -17.96 5.62
C PHE A 155 4.47 -17.62 4.21
N HIS A 156 3.64 -17.06 3.34
CA HIS A 156 4.10 -16.40 2.11
C HIS A 156 4.83 -15.09 2.47
N LYS A 157 5.84 -14.72 1.69
CA LYS A 157 6.70 -13.57 1.96
C LYS A 157 6.65 -12.57 0.82
N HIS A 158 6.53 -11.27 1.19
CA HIS A 158 6.78 -10.15 0.30
C HIS A 158 7.95 -9.37 0.87
N LEU A 159 8.96 -9.09 0.05
CA LEU A 159 10.06 -8.19 0.40
C LEU A 159 9.84 -6.87 -0.34
N VAL A 160 9.79 -5.77 0.41
CA VAL A 160 9.66 -4.41 -0.11
C VAL A 160 10.77 -3.53 0.44
N ASP A 161 11.18 -2.52 -0.34
CA ASP A 161 12.25 -1.57 -0.04
C ASP A 161 11.85 -0.12 -0.37
#